data_8ccbc31e2ee8dc4c66440961b5c9a0da
#
_entry.id   8ccbc31e2ee8dc4c66440961b5c9a0da
#
_cell.length_a   1.000
_cell.length_b   1.000
_cell.length_c   1.000
_cell.angle_alpha   90.00
_cell.angle_beta   90.00
_cell.angle_gamma   90.00
#
_symmetry.space_group_name_H-M   'P 1'
#
loop_
_entity.id
_entity.type
_entity.pdbx_description
1 polymer ?
#
loop_
_entity_poly.entity_id
_entity_poly.type
_entity_poly.pdbx_seq_one_letter_code
_entity_poly.pdbx_strand_id
1 'polypeptide(L)'
;MAVTTPLDLLVQAATRGEPPLRIITGRWDGRRLHPSGAGSAALEAENAAGSLAEGSFVYALHDGKRVVIIGPAREIPQSVSGGGSDGRWHRAPDGMQICWQRVQTTSAATSPYGSLHLLRHQWTFPIPFLEPPAVTVGRLQLGTGAALIASTEEPTATQCMLRAMDVVARPQGTPLYVTATAVGRWR
;
A
#
# COMPACT_ATOMS: atom_id res chain seq x y z
N MET A 1 36.31 -6.45 32.50
CA MET A 1 35.87 -5.42 31.57
C MET A 1 34.43 -5.09 31.93
N ALA A 2 34.11 -3.83 32.24
CA ALA A 2 32.75 -3.42 32.53
C ALA A 2 31.96 -3.40 31.18
N VAL A 3 30.83 -4.11 31.15
CA VAL A 3 29.93 -4.09 30.00
C VAL A 3 29.24 -2.73 30.00
N THR A 4 29.59 -1.89 29.06
CA THR A 4 28.95 -0.58 28.87
C THR A 4 27.51 -0.79 28.41
N THR A 5 26.54 -0.40 29.21
CA THR A 5 25.13 -0.48 28.82
C THR A 5 24.75 0.56 27.77
N PRO A 6 23.70 0.35 26.99
CA PRO A 6 23.19 1.38 26.06
C PRO A 6 22.87 2.72 26.75
N LEU A 7 22.46 2.66 28.01
CA LEU A 7 22.19 3.84 28.84
C LEU A 7 23.48 4.60 29.16
N ASP A 8 24.57 3.89 29.47
CA ASP A 8 25.87 4.50 29.74
C ASP A 8 26.42 5.25 28.52
N LEU A 9 26.21 4.72 27.31
CA LEU A 9 26.55 5.38 26.05
C LEU A 9 25.76 6.66 25.83
N LEU A 10 24.46 6.65 26.14
CA LEU A 10 23.58 7.84 26.07
C LEU A 10 24.06 8.94 27.01
N VAL A 11 24.36 8.59 28.25
CA VAL A 11 24.83 9.54 29.27
C VAL A 11 26.21 10.10 28.91
N GLN A 12 27.11 9.28 28.40
CA GLN A 12 28.45 9.74 27.97
C GLN A 12 28.40 10.67 26.75
N ALA A 13 27.55 10.39 25.79
CA ALA A 13 27.37 11.26 24.62
C ALA A 13 26.81 12.64 25.01
N ALA A 14 25.83 12.67 25.90
CA ALA A 14 25.22 13.92 26.38
C ALA A 14 26.21 14.81 27.18
N THR A 15 27.17 14.22 27.87
CA THR A 15 28.14 14.98 28.70
C THR A 15 29.36 15.49 27.95
N ARG A 16 29.65 14.95 26.74
CA ARG A 16 30.88 15.32 25.99
C ARG A 16 30.68 16.31 24.86
N GLY A 17 29.43 16.78 24.62
CA GLY A 17 29.14 17.67 23.47
C GLY A 17 29.35 16.98 22.11
N GLU A 18 29.32 15.65 22.07
CA GLU A 18 29.44 14.84 20.86
C GLU A 18 28.17 14.96 20.01
N PRO A 19 28.26 14.66 18.71
CA PRO A 19 27.08 14.71 17.84
C PRO A 19 25.93 13.86 18.42
N PRO A 20 24.69 14.32 18.27
CA PRO A 20 23.55 13.69 18.93
C PRO A 20 23.44 12.22 18.53
N LEU A 21 23.31 11.36 19.54
CA LEU A 21 23.11 9.94 19.36
C LEU A 21 21.82 9.71 18.55
N ARG A 22 21.90 8.95 17.48
CA ARG A 22 20.75 8.66 16.61
C ARG A 22 20.39 7.19 16.71
N ILE A 23 19.10 6.92 16.82
CA ILE A 23 18.59 5.56 16.62
C ILE A 23 18.42 5.35 15.11
N ILE A 24 19.06 4.33 14.59
CA ILE A 24 18.90 3.89 13.20
C ILE A 24 18.38 2.46 13.17
N THR A 25 17.73 2.11 12.07
CA THR A 25 17.25 0.75 11.83
C THR A 25 17.85 0.23 10.53
N GLY A 26 18.03 -1.07 10.43
CA GLY A 26 18.58 -1.67 9.23
C GLY A 26 18.67 -3.19 9.33
N ARG A 27 19.20 -3.82 8.27
CA ARG A 27 19.50 -5.27 8.25
C ARG A 27 20.94 -5.52 8.66
N TRP A 28 21.12 -6.50 9.53
CA TRP A 28 22.40 -6.98 9.99
C TRP A 28 22.87 -8.15 9.13
N ASP A 29 24.09 -8.11 8.58
CA ASP A 29 24.67 -9.17 7.75
C ASP A 29 25.71 -10.03 8.48
N GLY A 30 25.76 -9.93 9.82
CA GLY A 30 26.76 -10.60 10.63
C GLY A 30 27.98 -9.72 10.96
N ARG A 31 28.21 -8.65 10.22
CA ARG A 31 29.34 -7.73 10.40
C ARG A 31 28.96 -6.26 10.22
N ARG A 32 28.05 -5.96 9.29
CA ARG A 32 27.65 -4.61 8.93
C ARG A 32 26.17 -4.40 9.11
N LEU A 33 25.81 -3.17 9.42
CA LEU A 33 24.44 -2.70 9.38
C LEU A 33 24.17 -2.03 8.01
N HIS A 34 23.16 -2.51 7.31
CA HIS A 34 22.61 -1.89 6.11
C HIS A 34 21.40 -1.04 6.50
N PRO A 35 21.57 0.28 6.67
CA PRO A 35 20.51 1.15 7.16
C PRO A 35 19.29 1.15 6.23
N SER A 36 18.09 1.26 6.83
CA SER A 36 16.85 1.43 6.08
C SER A 36 16.79 2.83 5.48
N GLY A 37 16.82 2.92 4.15
CA GLY A 37 16.76 4.17 3.40
C GLY A 37 17.49 4.07 2.07
N ALA A 38 16.97 4.73 1.04
CA ALA A 38 17.59 4.71 -0.27
C ALA A 38 18.98 5.41 -0.24
N GLY A 39 20.02 4.71 -0.72
CA GLY A 39 21.36 5.26 -0.90
C GLY A 39 22.26 5.26 0.34
N SER A 40 21.85 4.65 1.45
CA SER A 40 22.69 4.55 2.64
C SER A 40 23.78 3.48 2.46
N ALA A 41 25.05 3.85 2.70
CA ALA A 41 26.17 2.91 2.70
C ALA A 41 26.08 1.97 3.91
N ALA A 42 26.58 0.75 3.76
CA ALA A 42 26.68 -0.20 4.87
C ALA A 42 27.69 0.31 5.91
N LEU A 43 27.33 0.25 7.19
CA LEU A 43 28.12 0.72 8.32
C LEU A 43 28.70 -0.46 9.08
N GLU A 44 29.98 -0.40 9.43
CA GLU A 44 30.54 -1.36 10.37
C GLU A 44 29.89 -1.17 11.73
N ALA A 45 29.43 -2.27 12.34
CA ALA A 45 28.65 -2.20 13.56
C ALA A 45 29.15 -3.23 14.60
N GLU A 46 29.13 -2.80 15.85
CA GLU A 46 29.37 -3.67 17.00
C GLU A 46 28.04 -4.27 17.46
N ASN A 47 28.00 -5.59 17.63
CA ASN A 47 26.81 -6.26 18.10
C ASN A 47 26.84 -6.40 19.62
N ALA A 48 26.12 -5.52 20.31
CA ALA A 48 25.93 -5.59 21.76
C ALA A 48 24.65 -6.36 22.16
N ALA A 49 23.82 -6.76 21.20
CA ALA A 49 22.55 -7.45 21.45
C ALA A 49 22.70 -8.97 21.63
N GLY A 50 23.92 -9.51 21.50
CA GLY A 50 24.18 -10.94 21.62
C GLY A 50 23.92 -11.73 20.33
N SER A 51 23.26 -12.86 20.41
CA SER A 51 23.05 -13.76 19.28
C SER A 51 21.95 -13.22 18.36
N LEU A 52 22.34 -12.63 17.24
CA LEU A 52 21.45 -12.19 16.15
C LEU A 52 21.74 -13.00 14.89
N ALA A 53 20.70 -13.50 14.26
CA ALA A 53 20.83 -14.16 12.97
C ALA A 53 21.19 -13.14 11.86
N GLU A 54 22.01 -13.57 10.90
CA GLU A 54 22.27 -12.82 9.69
C GLU A 54 20.94 -12.51 8.95
N GLY A 55 20.78 -11.32 8.43
CA GLY A 55 19.54 -10.85 7.82
C GLY A 55 18.52 -10.27 8.80
N SER A 56 18.76 -10.35 10.11
CA SER A 56 17.86 -9.76 11.12
C SER A 56 17.72 -8.26 10.93
N PHE A 57 16.48 -7.78 11.09
CA PHE A 57 16.22 -6.34 11.18
C PHE A 57 16.46 -5.87 12.61
N VAL A 58 17.24 -4.81 12.79
CA VAL A 58 17.76 -4.41 14.10
C VAL A 58 17.63 -2.91 14.35
N TYR A 59 17.59 -2.54 15.64
CA TYR A 59 17.85 -1.19 16.12
C TYR A 59 19.33 -1.03 16.43
N ALA A 60 19.91 0.09 16.05
CA ALA A 60 21.28 0.46 16.39
C ALA A 60 21.38 1.91 16.82
N LEU A 61 22.37 2.18 17.68
CA LEU A 61 22.76 3.53 18.07
C LEU A 61 23.95 3.97 17.20
N HIS A 62 23.89 5.17 16.68
CA HIS A 62 24.92 5.78 15.86
C HIS A 62 25.29 7.16 16.42
N ASP A 63 26.54 7.35 16.80
CA ASP A 63 27.11 8.57 17.39
C ASP A 63 27.88 9.44 16.37
N GLY A 64 27.80 9.09 15.10
CA GLY A 64 28.57 9.72 14.02
C GLY A 64 29.89 9.01 13.68
N LYS A 65 30.39 8.13 14.58
CA LYS A 65 31.62 7.35 14.38
C LYS A 65 31.42 5.85 14.57
N ARG A 66 30.58 5.48 15.53
CA ARG A 66 30.32 4.08 15.91
C ARG A 66 28.86 3.75 15.66
N VAL A 67 28.64 2.51 15.33
CA VAL A 67 27.29 1.90 15.25
C VAL A 67 27.26 0.72 16.21
N VAL A 68 26.33 0.75 17.15
CA VAL A 68 26.16 -0.32 18.14
C VAL A 68 24.75 -0.89 18.02
N ILE A 69 24.64 -2.16 17.68
CA ILE A 69 23.36 -2.85 17.60
C ILE A 69 22.86 -3.15 19.00
N ILE A 70 21.65 -2.69 19.34
CA ILE A 70 21.06 -2.77 20.66
C ILE A 70 19.96 -3.82 20.80
N GLY A 71 19.48 -4.35 19.69
CA GLY A 71 18.48 -5.41 19.71
C GLY A 71 17.79 -5.64 18.37
N PRO A 72 16.98 -6.71 18.30
CA PRO A 72 16.16 -6.97 17.14
C PRO A 72 15.09 -5.88 17.00
N ALA A 73 14.85 -5.45 15.78
CA ALA A 73 13.77 -4.56 15.42
C ALA A 73 12.72 -5.33 14.62
N ARG A 74 11.48 -4.89 14.73
CA ARG A 74 10.45 -5.36 13.82
C ARG A 74 10.56 -4.57 12.53
N GLU A 75 10.71 -5.26 11.40
CA GLU A 75 10.61 -4.60 10.09
C GLU A 75 9.23 -3.94 9.99
N ILE A 76 9.21 -2.63 9.79
CA ILE A 76 7.96 -1.92 9.51
C ILE A 76 7.58 -2.28 8.07
N PRO A 77 6.48 -3.00 7.86
CA PRO A 77 6.06 -3.34 6.52
C PRO A 77 5.87 -2.05 5.72
N GLN A 78 6.47 -2.00 4.53
CA GLN A 78 6.33 -0.85 3.68
C GLN A 78 5.04 -0.91 2.86
N SER A 79 4.51 0.24 2.51
CA SER A 79 3.43 0.33 1.53
C SER A 79 3.92 -0.14 0.17
N VAL A 80 3.09 -0.91 -0.51
CA VAL A 80 3.38 -1.42 -1.86
C VAL A 80 2.27 -0.98 -2.79
N SER A 81 2.64 -0.54 -3.99
CA SER A 81 1.71 -0.10 -5.01
C SER A 81 2.03 -0.75 -6.35
N GLY A 82 1.02 -0.90 -7.18
CA GLY A 82 1.16 -1.42 -8.52
C GLY A 82 -0.05 -1.09 -9.39
N GLY A 83 -0.07 -1.63 -10.60
CA GLY A 83 -1.19 -1.43 -11.50
C GLY A 83 -0.96 -2.00 -12.89
N GLY A 84 -2.04 -2.04 -13.68
CA GLY A 84 -2.08 -2.55 -15.04
C GLY A 84 -3.35 -2.09 -15.75
N SER A 85 -3.80 -2.87 -16.75
CA SER A 85 -5.03 -2.62 -17.52
C SER A 85 -6.28 -2.57 -16.65
N ASP A 86 -6.33 -3.36 -15.57
CA ASP A 86 -7.48 -3.48 -14.68
C ASP A 86 -7.53 -2.42 -13.58
N GLY A 87 -6.59 -1.47 -13.62
CA GLY A 87 -6.50 -0.36 -12.69
C GLY A 87 -5.21 -0.36 -11.87
N ARG A 88 -5.23 0.39 -10.78
CA ARG A 88 -4.11 0.53 -9.84
C ARG A 88 -4.52 0.05 -8.46
N TRP A 89 -3.51 -0.26 -7.64
CA TRP A 89 -3.72 -0.68 -6.28
C TRP A 89 -2.63 -0.16 -5.36
N HIS A 90 -2.98 -0.10 -4.08
CA HIS A 90 -2.09 0.23 -2.99
C HIS A 90 -2.39 -0.66 -1.78
N ARG A 91 -1.34 -1.24 -1.19
CA ARG A 91 -1.39 -2.01 0.07
C ARG A 91 -0.67 -1.25 1.16
N ALA A 92 -1.38 -0.95 2.22
CA ALA A 92 -0.82 -0.31 3.39
C ALA A 92 -0.29 -1.34 4.41
N PRO A 93 0.68 -0.96 5.25
CA PRO A 93 1.28 -1.85 6.25
C PRO A 93 0.31 -2.41 7.29
N ASP A 94 -0.81 -1.76 7.51
CA ASP A 94 -1.85 -2.15 8.46
C ASP A 94 -2.81 -3.24 7.94
N GLY A 95 -2.60 -3.69 6.69
CA GLY A 95 -3.44 -4.67 6.03
C GLY A 95 -4.55 -4.08 5.17
N MET A 96 -4.66 -2.76 5.09
CA MET A 96 -5.58 -2.11 4.15
C MET A 96 -5.10 -2.25 2.70
N GLN A 97 -6.06 -2.45 1.80
CA GLN A 97 -5.84 -2.43 0.35
C GLN A 97 -6.86 -1.52 -0.30
N ILE A 98 -6.39 -0.71 -1.23
CA ILE A 98 -7.21 0.13 -2.08
C ILE A 98 -6.92 -0.24 -3.53
N CYS A 99 -7.97 -0.52 -4.30
CA CYS A 99 -7.91 -0.65 -5.75
C CYS A 99 -8.74 0.46 -6.38
N TRP A 100 -8.28 1.01 -7.50
CA TRP A 100 -9.07 2.01 -8.25
C TRP A 100 -8.82 1.88 -9.74
N GLN A 101 -9.85 2.20 -10.51
CA GLN A 101 -9.75 2.30 -11.96
C GLN A 101 -10.47 3.52 -12.51
N ARG A 102 -10.01 3.95 -13.66
CA ARG A 102 -10.71 4.85 -14.57
C ARG A 102 -10.74 4.20 -15.93
N VAL A 103 -11.89 3.79 -16.36
CA VAL A 103 -12.06 3.07 -17.63
C VAL A 103 -13.04 3.79 -18.54
N GLN A 104 -12.81 3.67 -19.82
CA GLN A 104 -13.79 3.96 -20.85
C GLN A 104 -14.21 2.64 -21.48
N THR A 105 -15.51 2.42 -21.59
CA THR A 105 -16.09 1.30 -22.31
C THR A 105 -17.10 1.80 -23.34
N THR A 106 -17.36 1.02 -24.37
CA THR A 106 -18.34 1.33 -25.42
C THR A 106 -19.48 0.31 -25.43
N SER A 107 -19.69 -0.38 -24.32
CA SER A 107 -20.81 -1.33 -24.17
C SER A 107 -22.17 -0.66 -24.27
N ALA A 108 -23.16 -1.38 -24.74
CA ALA A 108 -24.52 -0.89 -24.84
C ALA A 108 -25.22 -0.78 -23.48
N ALA A 109 -26.02 0.24 -23.26
CA ALA A 109 -26.96 0.36 -22.14
C ALA A 109 -28.38 0.22 -22.67
N THR A 110 -28.75 -1.00 -23.05
CA THR A 110 -30.04 -1.31 -23.69
C THR A 110 -30.88 -2.36 -22.92
N SER A 111 -30.28 -3.04 -21.94
CA SER A 111 -31.01 -4.02 -21.15
C SER A 111 -32.09 -3.35 -20.30
N PRO A 112 -33.36 -3.76 -20.36
CA PRO A 112 -34.41 -3.15 -19.57
C PRO A 112 -34.22 -3.45 -18.08
N TYR A 113 -34.41 -2.43 -17.24
CA TYR A 113 -34.40 -2.54 -15.79
C TYR A 113 -35.51 -1.64 -15.21
N GLY A 114 -36.74 -2.15 -15.19
CA GLY A 114 -37.94 -1.33 -14.97
C GLY A 114 -38.12 -0.30 -16.07
N SER A 115 -38.20 0.97 -15.70
CA SER A 115 -38.27 2.11 -16.65
C SER A 115 -36.89 2.60 -17.11
N LEU A 116 -35.82 1.94 -16.71
CA LEU A 116 -34.45 2.32 -17.01
C LEU A 116 -33.80 1.33 -17.98
N HIS A 117 -32.70 1.75 -18.56
CA HIS A 117 -31.80 0.93 -19.37
C HIS A 117 -30.50 0.67 -18.62
N LEU A 118 -30.15 -0.60 -18.48
CA LEU A 118 -29.00 -1.07 -17.70
C LEU A 118 -27.82 -1.37 -18.60
N LEU A 119 -26.65 -0.91 -18.18
CA LEU A 119 -25.34 -1.35 -18.64
C LEU A 119 -24.61 -2.03 -17.48
N ARG A 120 -23.93 -3.12 -17.78
CA ARG A 120 -23.05 -3.82 -16.85
C ARG A 120 -21.60 -3.76 -17.34
N HIS A 121 -20.69 -3.48 -16.42
CA HIS A 121 -19.25 -3.50 -16.69
C HIS A 121 -18.56 -4.28 -15.59
N GLN A 122 -17.97 -5.42 -15.94
CA GLN A 122 -17.22 -6.21 -14.97
C GLN A 122 -15.86 -5.59 -14.72
N TRP A 123 -15.56 -5.31 -13.46
CA TRP A 123 -14.27 -4.88 -12.99
C TRP A 123 -13.58 -6.02 -12.26
N THR A 124 -12.52 -6.55 -12.85
CA THR A 124 -11.58 -7.45 -12.18
C THR A 124 -10.60 -6.60 -11.39
N PHE A 125 -10.43 -6.87 -10.10
CA PHE A 125 -9.49 -6.11 -9.30
C PHE A 125 -8.05 -6.42 -9.74
N PRO A 126 -7.17 -5.41 -9.83
CA PRO A 126 -5.79 -5.60 -10.28
C PRO A 126 -4.98 -6.51 -9.35
N ILE A 127 -5.46 -6.71 -8.12
CA ILE A 127 -4.95 -7.65 -7.14
C ILE A 127 -6.09 -8.09 -6.22
N PRO A 128 -6.19 -9.38 -5.85
CA PRO A 128 -7.30 -9.85 -5.03
C PRO A 128 -7.24 -9.29 -3.59
N PHE A 129 -8.42 -9.13 -3.00
CA PHE A 129 -8.63 -8.87 -1.58
C PHE A 129 -8.67 -10.19 -0.81
N LEU A 130 -8.52 -10.14 0.51
CA LEU A 130 -8.71 -11.29 1.40
C LEU A 130 -10.18 -11.72 1.45
N GLU A 131 -11.08 -10.74 1.44
CA GLU A 131 -12.53 -10.88 1.52
C GLU A 131 -13.20 -9.84 0.60
N PRO A 132 -14.51 -9.93 0.31
CA PRO A 132 -15.19 -8.94 -0.53
C PRO A 132 -15.01 -7.51 0.00
N PRO A 133 -14.49 -6.57 -0.82
CA PRO A 133 -14.27 -5.19 -0.42
C PRO A 133 -15.53 -4.34 -0.47
N ALA A 134 -15.51 -3.18 0.19
CA ALA A 134 -16.45 -2.12 -0.07
C ALA A 134 -16.11 -1.46 -1.42
N VAL A 135 -17.10 -1.38 -2.33
CA VAL A 135 -16.90 -0.78 -3.66
C VAL A 135 -17.77 0.46 -3.83
N THR A 136 -17.15 1.52 -4.29
CA THR A 136 -17.82 2.80 -4.60
C THR A 136 -17.57 3.16 -6.06
N VAL A 137 -18.64 3.53 -6.77
CA VAL A 137 -18.54 4.13 -8.10
C VAL A 137 -18.49 5.64 -7.94
N GLY A 138 -17.39 6.25 -8.37
CA GLY A 138 -17.19 7.69 -8.22
C GLY A 138 -17.90 8.49 -9.31
N ARG A 139 -17.34 8.51 -10.51
CA ARG A 139 -17.92 9.20 -11.66
C ARG A 139 -18.40 8.21 -12.71
N LEU A 140 -19.60 8.45 -13.17
CA LEU A 140 -20.18 7.74 -14.30
C LEU A 140 -20.75 8.76 -15.29
N GLN A 141 -20.39 8.64 -16.57
CA GLN A 141 -20.87 9.53 -17.61
C GLN A 141 -21.04 8.73 -18.90
N LEU A 142 -22.23 8.77 -19.48
CA LEU A 142 -22.52 8.24 -20.81
C LEU A 142 -22.61 9.36 -21.83
N GLY A 143 -21.72 9.35 -22.82
CA GLY A 143 -21.70 10.31 -23.90
C GLY A 143 -21.71 11.77 -23.44
N THR A 144 -22.38 12.62 -24.18
CA THR A 144 -22.50 14.04 -23.89
C THR A 144 -23.73 14.32 -23.01
N GLY A 145 -23.55 14.23 -21.68
CA GLY A 145 -24.49 14.86 -20.76
C GLY A 145 -25.56 13.98 -20.11
N ALA A 146 -25.49 12.66 -20.17
CA ALA A 146 -26.42 11.82 -19.43
C ALA A 146 -26.10 11.77 -17.94
N ALA A 147 -27.08 12.07 -17.11
CA ALA A 147 -27.04 11.81 -15.68
C ALA A 147 -27.40 10.35 -15.46
N LEU A 148 -26.55 9.60 -14.76
CA LEU A 148 -26.74 8.19 -14.54
C LEU A 148 -26.80 7.85 -13.07
N ILE A 149 -27.59 6.86 -12.76
CA ILE A 149 -27.55 6.16 -11.49
C ILE A 149 -26.45 5.10 -11.60
N ALA A 150 -25.47 5.16 -10.72
CA ALA A 150 -24.44 4.17 -10.59
C ALA A 150 -24.72 3.28 -9.38
N SER A 151 -24.50 1.98 -9.53
CA SER A 151 -24.55 1.02 -8.44
C SER A 151 -23.55 -0.11 -8.69
N THR A 152 -23.39 -0.97 -7.70
CA THR A 152 -22.59 -2.18 -7.83
C THR A 152 -23.50 -3.39 -7.54
N GLU A 153 -23.17 -4.54 -8.12
CA GLU A 153 -23.60 -5.82 -7.56
C GLU A 153 -22.71 -6.19 -6.39
N GLU A 154 -23.11 -7.21 -5.64
CA GLU A 154 -22.30 -7.70 -4.52
C GLU A 154 -20.90 -8.09 -5.01
N PRO A 155 -19.84 -7.49 -4.45
CA PRO A 155 -18.47 -7.80 -4.86
C PRO A 155 -18.04 -9.17 -4.35
N THR A 156 -17.11 -9.78 -5.06
CA THR A 156 -16.30 -10.89 -4.57
C THR A 156 -14.92 -10.39 -4.16
N ALA A 157 -14.04 -11.26 -3.67
CA ALA A 157 -12.65 -10.89 -3.37
C ALA A 157 -11.83 -10.50 -4.61
N THR A 158 -12.29 -10.86 -5.82
CA THR A 158 -11.52 -10.69 -7.07
C THR A 158 -12.15 -9.75 -8.09
N GLN A 159 -13.44 -9.48 -7.97
CA GLN A 159 -14.18 -8.72 -8.98
C GLN A 159 -15.44 -8.07 -8.44
N CYS A 160 -15.94 -7.07 -9.16
CA CYS A 160 -17.24 -6.46 -8.91
C CYS A 160 -17.93 -6.12 -10.24
N MET A 161 -19.23 -6.32 -10.31
CA MET A 161 -20.04 -5.84 -11.43
C MET A 161 -20.49 -4.41 -11.17
N LEU A 162 -20.02 -3.47 -11.96
CA LEU A 162 -20.46 -2.08 -11.95
C LEU A 162 -21.69 -1.94 -12.84
N ARG A 163 -22.70 -1.24 -12.35
CA ARG A 163 -23.95 -0.98 -13.08
C ARG A 163 -24.09 0.49 -13.38
N ALA A 164 -24.52 0.78 -14.59
CA ALA A 164 -24.91 2.09 -15.03
C ALA A 164 -26.36 2.06 -15.54
N MET A 165 -27.19 2.95 -15.05
CA MET A 165 -28.61 3.01 -15.44
C MET A 165 -28.94 4.40 -16.00
N ASP A 166 -29.60 4.42 -17.14
CA ASP A 166 -30.06 5.64 -17.82
C ASP A 166 -31.56 5.51 -18.15
N VAL A 167 -32.22 6.63 -18.23
CA VAL A 167 -33.62 6.72 -18.70
C VAL A 167 -33.74 6.53 -20.21
N VAL A 168 -32.64 6.66 -20.95
CA VAL A 168 -32.54 6.51 -22.38
C VAL A 168 -31.68 5.32 -22.75
N ALA A 169 -32.17 4.51 -23.70
CA ALA A 169 -31.36 3.43 -24.27
C ALA A 169 -30.12 3.98 -24.97
N ARG A 170 -28.94 3.48 -24.62
CA ARG A 170 -27.68 3.87 -25.25
C ARG A 170 -27.14 2.73 -26.08
N PRO A 171 -27.03 2.89 -27.41
CA PRO A 171 -26.52 1.82 -28.27
C PRO A 171 -25.03 1.59 -28.04
N GLN A 172 -24.57 0.44 -28.54
CA GLN A 172 -23.15 0.12 -28.57
C GLN A 172 -22.37 1.22 -29.32
N GLY A 173 -21.19 1.54 -28.82
CA GLY A 173 -20.38 2.66 -29.34
C GLY A 173 -20.55 3.96 -28.55
N THR A 174 -21.59 4.09 -27.73
CA THR A 174 -21.71 5.21 -26.80
C THR A 174 -20.65 5.12 -25.72
N PRO A 175 -19.74 6.09 -25.57
CA PRO A 175 -18.67 5.99 -24.60
C PRO A 175 -19.21 6.11 -23.17
N LEU A 176 -18.88 5.15 -22.34
CA LEU A 176 -19.12 5.17 -20.89
C LEU A 176 -17.80 5.39 -20.17
N TYR A 177 -17.76 6.40 -19.33
CA TYR A 177 -16.61 6.69 -18.46
C TYR A 177 -16.97 6.32 -17.03
N VAL A 178 -16.16 5.43 -16.44
CA VAL A 178 -16.35 4.95 -15.05
C VAL A 178 -15.10 5.21 -14.25
N THR A 179 -15.29 5.74 -13.04
CA THR A 179 -14.27 5.70 -11.99
C THR A 179 -14.83 4.88 -10.82
N ALA A 180 -14.10 3.89 -10.39
CA ALA A 180 -14.49 3.06 -9.27
C ALA A 180 -13.32 2.87 -8.29
N THR A 181 -13.66 2.73 -7.02
CA THR A 181 -12.70 2.48 -5.93
C THR A 181 -13.21 1.32 -5.08
N ALA A 182 -12.35 0.38 -4.76
CA ALA A 182 -12.60 -0.71 -3.84
C ALA A 182 -11.64 -0.61 -2.66
N VAL A 183 -12.15 -0.76 -1.44
CA VAL A 183 -11.38 -0.69 -0.19
C VAL A 183 -11.68 -1.92 0.65
N GLY A 184 -10.66 -2.61 1.10
CA GLY A 184 -10.78 -3.82 1.89
C GLY A 184 -9.46 -4.26 2.51
N ARG A 185 -9.37 -5.55 2.85
CA ARG A 185 -8.19 -6.15 3.48
C ARG A 185 -7.44 -7.03 2.50
N TRP A 186 -6.10 -7.10 2.66
CA TRP A 186 -5.25 -8.03 1.91
C TRP A 186 -4.54 -9.05 2.83
N ARG A 187 -4.63 -8.86 4.13
CA ARG A 187 -4.13 -9.76 5.19
C ARG A 187 -4.91 -9.56 6.49
#